data_6f00e46962a3b7d74c506eb1de549923
#
_entry.id   6f00e46962a3b7d74c506eb1de549923
#
_cell.length_a   1.000
_cell.length_b   1.000
_cell.length_c   1.000
_cell.angle_alpha   90.00
_cell.angle_beta   90.00
_cell.angle_gamma   90.00
#
_symmetry.space_group_name_H-M   'P 1'
#
loop_
_entity.id
_entity.type
_entity.pdbx_description
1 polymer ?
#
loop_
_entity_poly.entity_id
_entity_poly.type
_entity_poly.pdbx_seq_one_letter_code
_entity_poly.pdbx_strand_id
1 'polypeptide(L)'
;ARRRLLHRLVLRSMARARYLDRDLGHFGLATWEYLHFTSPIRRYPDLHNHRRVREWIRRTRDAAWDAGEVAALAESCSGREQDATDAEREGTKVKGLRLLAARLGDRASGSISGLVPRGFFVEMDEPPVDGFVAIGDLLDDRFDLDAAGVRLVGRRTRRRFTLGDRVDVIIARVDLPARECELVLDEAGPRRGREHRRQGWR
;
A
#
# COMPACT_ATOMS: atom_id res chain seq x y z
N ALA A 1 7.72 14.29 -4.12
CA ALA A 1 7.51 12.99 -4.77
C ALA A 1 8.65 12.01 -4.43
N ARG A 2 9.92 12.24 -4.84
CA ARG A 2 11.05 11.31 -4.64
C ARG A 2 11.25 10.86 -3.18
N ARG A 3 11.10 11.75 -2.19
CA ARG A 3 11.23 11.41 -0.77
C ARG A 3 10.16 10.41 -0.32
N ARG A 4 8.91 10.58 -0.76
CA ARG A 4 7.81 9.62 -0.45
C ARG A 4 8.08 8.25 -1.07
N LEU A 5 8.59 8.22 -2.30
CA LEU A 5 8.98 6.98 -2.96
C LEU A 5 10.08 6.25 -2.20
N LEU A 6 11.16 6.94 -1.81
CA LEU A 6 12.23 6.34 -1.02
C LEU A 6 11.71 5.76 0.30
N HIS A 7 10.87 6.50 1.03
CA HIS A 7 10.25 5.99 2.26
C HIS A 7 9.44 4.72 1.98
N ARG A 8 8.68 4.67 0.90
CA ARG A 8 7.89 3.49 0.53
C ARG A 8 8.78 2.29 0.17
N LEU A 9 9.85 2.49 -0.59
CA LEU A 9 10.81 1.43 -0.91
C LEU A 9 11.48 0.88 0.34
N VAL A 10 11.91 1.75 1.26
CA VAL A 10 12.47 1.33 2.55
C VAL A 10 11.43 0.53 3.34
N LEU A 11 10.19 1.03 3.49
CA LEU A 11 9.13 0.30 4.20
C LEU A 11 8.81 -1.06 3.57
N ARG A 12 8.84 -1.15 2.23
CA ARG A 12 8.63 -2.43 1.52
C ARG A 12 9.77 -3.43 1.70
N SER A 13 10.99 -2.96 1.94
CA SER A 13 12.16 -3.82 2.19
C SER A 13 12.23 -4.33 3.63
N MET A 14 11.45 -3.76 4.55
CA MET A 14 11.41 -4.20 5.94
C MET A 14 10.66 -5.53 6.07
N ALA A 15 11.16 -6.40 6.95
CA ALA A 15 10.46 -7.61 7.31
C ALA A 15 9.10 -7.27 7.96
N ARG A 16 8.07 -8.05 7.61
CA ARG A 16 6.76 -7.92 8.25
C ARG A 16 6.81 -8.47 9.67
N ALA A 17 6.08 -7.84 10.58
CA ALA A 17 5.86 -8.39 11.91
C ALA A 17 5.13 -9.74 11.83
N ARG A 18 5.51 -10.68 12.67
CA ARG A 18 4.92 -12.01 12.79
C ARG A 18 4.81 -12.39 14.25
N TYR A 19 3.79 -13.18 14.57
CA TYR A 19 3.74 -13.89 15.84
C TYR A 19 4.69 -15.10 15.76
N LEU A 20 5.47 -15.31 16.81
CA LEU A 20 6.43 -16.40 16.90
C LEU A 20 6.35 -17.05 18.28
N ASP A 21 6.79 -18.29 18.35
CA ASP A 21 6.96 -19.07 19.57
C ASP A 21 8.23 -18.76 20.35
N ARG A 22 9.08 -17.90 19.79
CA ARG A 22 10.38 -17.51 20.34
C ARG A 22 10.58 -16.01 20.30
N ASP A 23 11.33 -15.50 21.25
CA ASP A 23 11.69 -14.09 21.30
C ASP A 23 12.86 -13.80 20.35
N LEU A 24 12.61 -12.92 19.38
CA LEU A 24 13.62 -12.36 18.47
C LEU A 24 13.82 -10.86 18.71
N GLY A 25 13.20 -10.32 19.75
CA GLY A 25 13.13 -8.90 20.00
C GLY A 25 12.20 -8.16 19.04
N HIS A 26 11.93 -6.92 19.34
CA HIS A 26 11.14 -6.02 18.50
C HIS A 26 12.00 -4.83 18.06
N PHE A 27 12.57 -4.89 16.86
CA PHE A 27 13.49 -3.88 16.35
C PHE A 27 12.90 -2.45 16.40
N GLY A 28 11.66 -2.28 15.97
CA GLY A 28 11.00 -0.96 15.94
C GLY A 28 10.74 -0.33 17.32
N LEU A 29 10.68 -1.14 18.37
CA LEU A 29 10.53 -0.70 19.77
C LEU A 29 11.84 -0.76 20.55
N ALA A 30 12.92 -1.27 19.93
CA ALA A 30 14.21 -1.46 20.55
C ALA A 30 14.15 -2.24 21.88
N THR A 31 13.31 -3.29 21.94
CA THR A 31 13.15 -4.17 23.11
C THR A 31 13.37 -5.62 22.73
N TRP A 32 13.92 -6.41 23.66
CA TRP A 32 14.11 -7.84 23.50
C TRP A 32 12.87 -8.64 23.89
N GLU A 33 12.13 -8.15 24.89
CA GLU A 33 10.94 -8.81 25.40
C GLU A 33 9.71 -8.04 24.98
N TYR A 34 8.89 -8.63 24.13
CA TYR A 34 7.67 -8.00 23.65
C TYR A 34 6.58 -9.02 23.35
N LEU A 35 5.39 -8.75 23.86
CA LEU A 35 4.21 -9.52 23.51
C LEU A 35 2.98 -8.61 23.38
N HIS A 36 2.03 -9.02 22.59
CA HIS A 36 0.73 -8.38 22.52
C HIS A 36 -0.14 -8.77 23.72
N PHE A 37 -0.68 -7.77 24.42
CA PHE A 37 -1.46 -8.01 25.65
C PHE A 37 -2.70 -7.13 25.78
N THR A 38 -2.71 -5.94 25.20
CA THR A 38 -3.66 -4.87 25.54
C THR A 38 -4.97 -4.90 24.74
N SER A 39 -5.14 -5.77 23.77
CA SER A 39 -6.31 -5.80 22.88
C SER A 39 -6.94 -7.20 22.69
N PRO A 40 -7.32 -7.92 23.79
CA PRO A 40 -7.79 -9.30 23.69
C PRO A 40 -9.15 -9.47 23.00
N ILE A 41 -9.90 -8.38 22.80
CA ILE A 41 -11.20 -8.41 22.09
C ILE A 41 -11.02 -8.68 20.60
N ARG A 42 -9.95 -8.14 20.01
CA ARG A 42 -9.71 -8.19 18.54
C ARG A 42 -8.45 -8.94 18.14
N ARG A 43 -7.56 -9.27 19.06
CA ARG A 43 -6.35 -10.04 18.79
C ARG A 43 -6.32 -11.30 19.64
N TYR A 44 -6.40 -12.44 18.97
CA TYR A 44 -6.38 -13.73 19.67
C TYR A 44 -5.08 -14.00 20.44
N PRO A 45 -3.87 -13.60 19.97
CA PRO A 45 -2.66 -13.74 20.77
C PRO A 45 -2.74 -13.05 22.14
N ASP A 46 -3.35 -11.88 22.21
CA ASP A 46 -3.56 -11.18 23.49
C ASP A 46 -4.45 -12.02 24.42
N LEU A 47 -5.56 -12.55 23.90
CA LEU A 47 -6.47 -13.39 24.68
C LEU A 47 -5.77 -14.67 25.15
N HIS A 48 -4.94 -15.26 24.30
CA HIS A 48 -4.14 -16.43 24.66
C HIS A 48 -3.20 -16.09 25.81
N ASN A 49 -2.44 -14.97 25.71
CA ASN A 49 -1.55 -14.50 26.75
C ASN A 49 -2.27 -14.22 28.07
N HIS A 50 -3.46 -13.59 28.02
CA HIS A 50 -4.29 -13.40 29.20
C HIS A 50 -4.68 -14.71 29.88
N ARG A 51 -5.05 -15.74 29.11
CA ARG A 51 -5.40 -17.06 29.65
C ARG A 51 -4.20 -17.71 30.32
N ARG A 52 -3.03 -17.63 29.71
CA ARG A 52 -1.77 -18.19 30.27
C ARG A 52 -1.35 -17.50 31.55
N VAL A 53 -1.37 -16.15 31.57
CA VAL A 53 -1.08 -15.40 32.80
C VAL A 53 -2.06 -15.75 33.92
N ARG A 54 -3.35 -15.89 33.60
CA ARG A 54 -4.37 -16.30 34.56
C ARG A 54 -4.13 -17.72 35.11
N GLU A 55 -3.77 -18.68 34.27
CA GLU A 55 -3.42 -20.04 34.67
C GLU A 55 -2.22 -20.03 35.61
N TRP A 56 -1.19 -19.27 35.27
CA TRP A 56 -0.01 -19.10 36.09
C TRP A 56 -0.31 -18.48 37.48
N ILE A 57 -1.08 -17.39 37.52
CA ILE A 57 -1.48 -16.76 38.78
C ILE A 57 -2.29 -17.71 39.66
N ARG A 58 -3.18 -18.50 39.07
CA ARG A 58 -4.05 -19.45 39.79
C ARG A 58 -3.36 -20.78 40.12
N ARG A 59 -2.15 -20.99 39.61
CA ARG A 59 -1.41 -22.25 39.74
C ARG A 59 -2.24 -23.48 39.32
N THR A 60 -3.12 -23.30 38.32
CA THR A 60 -4.05 -24.35 37.86
C THR A 60 -3.43 -25.28 36.82
N ARG A 61 -2.26 -24.94 36.29
CA ARG A 61 -1.52 -25.77 35.32
C ARG A 61 -0.03 -25.64 35.61
N ASP A 62 0.66 -26.77 35.70
CA ASP A 62 2.11 -26.78 35.61
C ASP A 62 2.53 -26.20 34.28
N ALA A 63 3.43 -25.21 34.33
CA ALA A 63 3.70 -24.29 33.22
C ALA A 63 4.53 -24.89 32.06
N ALA A 64 4.40 -26.17 31.78
CA ALA A 64 4.98 -26.77 30.59
C ALA A 64 4.17 -26.27 29.37
N TRP A 65 4.72 -25.30 28.67
CA TRP A 65 4.21 -24.84 27.40
C TRP A 65 4.44 -25.94 26.37
N ASP A 66 3.40 -26.37 25.67
CA ASP A 66 3.59 -27.14 24.45
C ASP A 66 4.08 -26.14 23.38
N ALA A 67 5.38 -26.19 23.09
CA ALA A 67 6.00 -25.33 22.07
C ALA A 67 5.37 -25.53 20.70
N GLY A 68 4.89 -26.76 20.40
CA GLY A 68 4.19 -27.07 19.15
C GLY A 68 2.84 -26.36 19.05
N GLU A 69 2.06 -26.34 20.14
CA GLU A 69 0.79 -25.59 20.18
C GLU A 69 1.03 -24.08 19.97
N VAL A 70 2.03 -23.52 20.64
CA VAL A 70 2.34 -22.10 20.53
C VAL A 70 2.81 -21.73 19.12
N ALA A 71 3.67 -22.56 18.51
CA ALA A 71 4.13 -22.37 17.14
C ALA A 71 2.99 -22.39 16.13
N ALA A 72 2.12 -23.40 16.22
CA ALA A 72 0.94 -23.51 15.33
C ALA A 72 -0.04 -22.34 15.51
N LEU A 73 -0.24 -21.89 16.75
CA LEU A 73 -1.05 -20.71 17.04
C LEU A 73 -0.44 -19.46 16.46
N ALA A 74 0.86 -19.24 16.62
CA ALA A 74 1.58 -18.07 16.10
C ALA A 74 1.49 -18.00 14.57
N GLU A 75 1.68 -19.12 13.88
CA GLU A 75 1.52 -19.23 12.43
C GLU A 75 0.09 -18.90 11.98
N SER A 76 -0.91 -19.51 12.61
CA SER A 76 -2.33 -19.24 12.32
C SER A 76 -2.69 -17.77 12.53
N CYS A 77 -2.25 -17.16 13.64
CA CYS A 77 -2.51 -15.75 13.92
C CYS A 77 -1.82 -14.83 12.92
N SER A 78 -0.60 -15.14 12.50
CA SER A 78 0.13 -14.37 11.48
C SER A 78 -0.58 -14.42 10.12
N GLY A 79 -1.07 -15.59 9.72
CA GLY A 79 -1.86 -15.75 8.50
C GLY A 79 -3.15 -14.92 8.54
N ARG A 80 -3.91 -15.01 9.64
CA ARG A 80 -5.16 -14.25 9.82
C ARG A 80 -4.95 -12.74 9.85
N GLU A 81 -3.86 -12.26 10.41
CA GLU A 81 -3.48 -10.84 10.39
C GLU A 81 -3.19 -10.37 8.96
N GLN A 82 -2.54 -11.21 8.16
CA GLN A 82 -2.29 -10.93 6.75
C GLN A 82 -3.59 -10.86 5.96
N ASP A 83 -4.49 -11.84 6.12
CA ASP A 83 -5.80 -11.87 5.46
C ASP A 83 -6.62 -10.62 5.81
N ALA A 84 -6.63 -10.23 7.10
CA ALA A 84 -7.34 -9.03 7.55
C ALA A 84 -6.76 -7.75 6.94
N THR A 85 -5.44 -7.64 6.86
CA THR A 85 -4.75 -6.50 6.26
C THR A 85 -5.06 -6.40 4.76
N ASP A 86 -5.04 -7.52 4.06
CA ASP A 86 -5.33 -7.55 2.62
C ASP A 86 -6.81 -7.24 2.35
N ALA A 87 -7.73 -7.73 3.18
CA ALA A 87 -9.15 -7.38 3.11
C ALA A 87 -9.40 -5.87 3.36
N GLU A 88 -8.70 -5.25 4.32
CA GLU A 88 -8.79 -3.82 4.59
C GLU A 88 -8.30 -2.99 3.40
N ARG A 89 -7.16 -3.37 2.79
CA ARG A 89 -6.62 -2.71 1.60
C ARG A 89 -7.58 -2.81 0.43
N GLU A 90 -8.12 -4.00 0.18
CA GLU A 90 -9.10 -4.22 -0.87
C GLU A 90 -10.38 -3.40 -0.64
N GLY A 91 -10.89 -3.37 0.58
CA GLY A 91 -12.06 -2.56 0.94
C GLY A 91 -11.82 -1.07 0.69
N THR A 92 -10.64 -0.57 1.04
CA THR A 92 -10.24 0.82 0.80
C THR A 92 -10.13 1.11 -0.69
N LYS A 93 -9.51 0.21 -1.47
CA LYS A 93 -9.40 0.31 -2.92
C LYS A 93 -10.78 0.38 -3.59
N VAL A 94 -11.70 -0.53 -3.23
CA VAL A 94 -13.06 -0.55 -3.79
C VAL A 94 -13.82 0.74 -3.49
N LYS A 95 -13.71 1.29 -2.27
CA LYS A 95 -14.31 2.58 -1.93
C LYS A 95 -13.73 3.72 -2.78
N GLY A 96 -12.41 3.76 -2.94
CA GLY A 96 -11.74 4.74 -3.79
C GLY A 96 -12.18 4.62 -5.26
N LEU A 97 -12.26 3.41 -5.81
CA LEU A 97 -12.74 3.17 -7.17
C LEU A 97 -14.20 3.64 -7.37
N ARG A 98 -15.07 3.44 -6.37
CA ARG A 98 -16.46 3.96 -6.43
C ARG A 98 -16.49 5.49 -6.51
N LEU A 99 -15.62 6.18 -5.78
CA LEU A 99 -15.49 7.64 -5.87
C LEU A 99 -14.99 8.06 -7.26
N LEU A 100 -14.04 7.33 -7.84
CA LEU A 100 -13.52 7.62 -9.18
C LEU A 100 -14.54 7.33 -10.28
N ALA A 101 -15.39 6.31 -10.12
CA ALA A 101 -16.45 6.01 -11.08
C ALA A 101 -17.45 7.16 -11.26
N ALA A 102 -17.63 7.99 -10.24
CA ALA A 102 -18.45 9.23 -10.34
C ALA A 102 -17.70 10.41 -10.96
N ARG A 103 -16.41 10.27 -11.26
CA ARG A 103 -15.50 11.32 -11.73
C ARG A 103 -14.85 10.97 -13.08
N LEU A 104 -15.52 10.13 -13.89
CA LEU A 104 -15.04 9.79 -15.23
C LEU A 104 -14.89 11.04 -16.08
N GLY A 105 -13.76 11.18 -16.77
CA GLY A 105 -13.37 12.35 -17.55
C GLY A 105 -12.71 13.48 -16.75
N ASP A 106 -12.73 13.42 -15.41
CA ASP A 106 -12.05 14.42 -14.59
C ASP A 106 -10.52 14.27 -14.66
N ARG A 107 -9.85 15.40 -14.47
CA ARG A 107 -8.41 15.46 -14.30
C ARG A 107 -8.02 15.14 -12.87
N ALA A 108 -6.96 14.37 -12.73
CA ALA A 108 -6.34 14.05 -11.45
C ALA A 108 -4.82 14.17 -11.56
N SER A 109 -4.18 14.45 -10.45
CA SER A 109 -2.71 14.44 -10.35
C SER A 109 -2.27 13.26 -9.48
N GLY A 110 -1.12 12.70 -9.80
CA GLY A 110 -0.57 11.57 -9.07
C GLY A 110 0.94 11.44 -9.23
N SER A 111 1.46 10.35 -8.70
CA SER A 111 2.87 9.98 -8.84
C SER A 111 3.00 8.58 -9.40
N ILE A 112 3.94 8.35 -10.29
CA ILE A 112 4.23 7.02 -10.83
C ILE A 112 4.64 6.10 -9.68
N SER A 113 3.82 5.08 -9.41
CA SER A 113 3.98 4.13 -8.31
C SER A 113 4.61 2.80 -8.74
N GLY A 114 4.58 2.49 -10.04
CA GLY A 114 5.16 1.29 -10.63
C GLY A 114 5.29 1.40 -12.14
N LEU A 115 6.26 0.67 -12.70
CA LEU A 115 6.54 0.65 -14.14
C LEU A 115 6.55 -0.81 -14.61
N VAL A 116 5.92 -1.05 -15.75
CA VAL A 116 5.89 -2.36 -16.43
C VAL A 116 6.12 -2.17 -17.93
N PRO A 117 6.52 -3.19 -18.70
CA PRO A 117 6.79 -3.02 -20.13
C PRO A 117 5.61 -2.44 -20.94
N ARG A 118 4.37 -2.66 -20.52
CA ARG A 118 3.16 -2.21 -21.21
C ARG A 118 2.55 -0.91 -20.69
N GLY A 119 3.16 -0.26 -19.66
CA GLY A 119 2.64 0.96 -19.08
C GLY A 119 3.20 1.29 -17.71
N PHE A 120 2.50 2.15 -17.01
CA PHE A 120 2.87 2.50 -15.64
C PHE A 120 1.63 2.71 -14.77
N PHE A 121 1.80 2.46 -13.49
CA PHE A 121 0.80 2.73 -12.47
C PHE A 121 1.01 4.13 -11.92
N VAL A 122 -0.10 4.82 -11.69
CA VAL A 122 -0.13 6.14 -11.06
C VAL A 122 -0.94 6.06 -9.79
N GLU A 123 -0.33 6.32 -8.65
CA GLU A 123 -1.05 6.57 -7.40
C GLU A 123 -1.56 8.01 -7.43
N MET A 124 -2.86 8.15 -7.52
CA MET A 124 -3.54 9.45 -7.49
C MET A 124 -3.46 10.05 -6.08
N ASP A 125 -3.46 11.38 -6.01
CA ASP A 125 -3.41 12.08 -4.71
C ASP A 125 -4.74 11.96 -3.96
N GLU A 126 -5.89 12.03 -4.68
CA GLU A 126 -7.22 12.04 -4.08
C GLU A 126 -8.30 11.48 -5.04
N PRO A 127 -8.89 10.33 -4.68
CA PRO A 127 -8.54 9.42 -3.60
C PRO A 127 -7.21 8.69 -3.90
N PRO A 128 -6.49 8.19 -2.87
CA PRO A 128 -5.21 7.50 -3.05
C PRO A 128 -5.43 6.08 -3.60
N VAL A 129 -5.72 5.99 -4.87
CA VAL A 129 -5.96 4.75 -5.63
C VAL A 129 -4.98 4.68 -6.79
N ASP A 130 -4.43 3.50 -7.03
CA ASP A 130 -3.61 3.27 -8.21
C ASP A 130 -4.48 3.07 -9.45
N GLY A 131 -4.15 3.79 -10.51
CA GLY A 131 -4.68 3.57 -11.85
C GLY A 131 -3.56 3.24 -12.83
N PHE A 132 -3.90 2.65 -13.96
CA PHE A 132 -2.97 2.20 -14.98
C PHE A 132 -3.03 3.10 -16.21
N VAL A 133 -1.87 3.55 -16.67
CA VAL A 133 -1.68 4.24 -17.95
C VAL A 133 -1.01 3.27 -18.92
N ALA A 134 -1.72 2.91 -20.01
CA ALA A 134 -1.18 2.03 -21.03
C ALA A 134 -0.20 2.77 -21.95
N ILE A 135 0.90 2.12 -22.33
CA ILE A 135 1.88 2.70 -23.28
C ILE A 135 1.26 2.92 -24.66
N GLY A 136 0.30 2.06 -25.08
CA GLY A 136 -0.40 2.23 -26.34
C GLY A 136 -1.13 3.56 -26.50
N ASP A 137 -1.52 4.16 -25.37
CA ASP A 137 -2.17 5.47 -25.32
C ASP A 137 -1.16 6.64 -25.29
N LEU A 138 0.13 6.33 -25.13
CA LEU A 138 1.23 7.28 -25.15
C LEU A 138 1.77 7.44 -26.56
N LEU A 139 1.01 8.12 -27.41
CA LEU A 139 1.42 8.64 -28.73
C LEU A 139 2.65 8.03 -29.41
N ASP A 140 2.46 7.27 -30.48
CA ASP A 140 3.42 7.02 -31.57
C ASP A 140 4.88 6.64 -31.22
N ASP A 141 5.18 6.24 -29.96
CA ASP A 141 6.52 5.82 -29.57
C ASP A 141 6.52 4.45 -28.88
N ARG A 142 7.62 3.74 -29.01
CA ARG A 142 7.88 2.51 -28.26
C ARG A 142 8.75 2.84 -27.06
N PHE A 143 8.35 2.35 -25.90
CA PHE A 143 9.07 2.57 -24.66
C PHE A 143 9.75 1.29 -24.20
N ASP A 144 10.98 1.41 -23.79
CA ASP A 144 11.75 0.35 -23.18
C ASP A 144 11.87 0.60 -21.68
N LEU A 145 11.60 -0.45 -20.89
CA LEU A 145 11.84 -0.45 -19.46
C LEU A 145 13.33 -0.70 -19.22
N ASP A 146 13.95 0.11 -18.37
CA ASP A 146 15.35 -0.11 -18.01
C ASP A 146 15.53 -1.39 -17.16
N ALA A 147 16.78 -1.89 -17.12
CA ALA A 147 17.10 -3.13 -16.40
C ALA A 147 16.80 -3.08 -14.90
N ALA A 148 16.75 -1.89 -14.32
CA ALA A 148 16.41 -1.66 -12.91
C ALA A 148 14.89 -1.58 -12.65
N GLY A 149 14.05 -1.55 -13.71
CA GLY A 149 12.60 -1.43 -13.59
C GLY A 149 12.12 -0.08 -13.05
N VAL A 150 12.97 0.95 -13.10
CA VAL A 150 12.69 2.27 -12.51
C VAL A 150 12.43 3.38 -13.51
N ARG A 151 12.61 3.08 -14.82
CA ARG A 151 12.44 4.08 -15.88
C ARG A 151 11.95 3.46 -17.19
N LEU A 152 10.96 4.11 -17.81
CA LEU A 152 10.56 3.89 -19.20
C LEU A 152 11.16 4.98 -20.06
N VAL A 153 11.76 4.61 -21.20
CA VAL A 153 12.40 5.55 -22.14
C VAL A 153 11.86 5.31 -23.54
N GLY A 154 11.30 6.34 -24.15
CA GLY A 154 10.84 6.32 -25.54
C GLY A 154 12.01 6.19 -26.51
N ARG A 155 11.90 5.28 -27.48
CA ARG A 155 12.95 5.03 -28.48
C ARG A 155 13.17 6.21 -29.39
N ARG A 156 12.08 6.80 -29.89
CA ARG A 156 12.09 7.91 -30.85
C ARG A 156 12.14 9.27 -30.14
N THR A 157 11.21 9.52 -29.24
CA THR A 157 11.04 10.83 -28.60
C THR A 157 12.01 11.09 -27.44
N ARG A 158 12.67 10.04 -26.94
CA ARG A 158 13.51 10.10 -25.73
C ARG A 158 12.77 10.58 -24.50
N ARG A 159 11.45 10.63 -24.54
CA ARG A 159 10.59 10.92 -23.38
C ARG A 159 10.84 9.90 -22.29
N ARG A 160 10.84 10.34 -21.04
CA ARG A 160 11.16 9.50 -19.89
C ARG A 160 10.06 9.58 -18.86
N PHE A 161 9.70 8.41 -18.33
CA PHE A 161 8.85 8.28 -17.16
C PHE A 161 9.64 7.53 -16.09
N THR A 162 9.82 8.16 -14.94
CA THR A 162 10.63 7.60 -13.86
C THR A 162 9.74 7.35 -12.65
N LEU A 163 10.02 6.28 -11.93
CA LEU A 163 9.33 5.95 -10.69
C LEU A 163 9.36 7.17 -9.73
N GLY A 164 8.18 7.60 -9.27
CA GLY A 164 8.00 8.76 -8.42
C GLY A 164 7.85 10.10 -9.15
N ASP A 165 7.89 10.14 -10.48
CA ASP A 165 7.58 11.37 -11.22
C ASP A 165 6.12 11.76 -11.04
N ARG A 166 5.87 13.07 -11.01
CA ARG A 166 4.52 13.64 -10.97
C ARG A 166 3.93 13.65 -12.37
N VAL A 167 2.70 13.22 -12.47
CA VAL A 167 1.94 13.21 -13.73
C VAL A 167 0.52 13.68 -13.50
N ASP A 168 -0.03 14.35 -14.52
CA ASP A 168 -1.43 14.68 -14.58
C ASP A 168 -2.13 13.68 -15.53
N VAL A 169 -3.27 13.18 -15.12
CA VAL A 169 -4.00 12.12 -15.79
C VAL A 169 -5.49 12.45 -15.88
N ILE A 170 -6.18 11.78 -16.80
CA ILE A 170 -7.63 11.81 -16.92
C ILE A 170 -8.15 10.43 -16.56
N ILE A 171 -9.21 10.36 -15.76
CA ILE A 171 -9.87 9.11 -15.38
C ILE A 171 -10.67 8.62 -16.58
N ALA A 172 -10.15 7.62 -17.29
CA ALA A 172 -10.75 7.15 -18.53
C ALA A 172 -11.82 6.09 -18.30
N ARG A 173 -11.52 5.11 -17.44
CA ARG A 173 -12.44 4.00 -17.16
C ARG A 173 -12.22 3.48 -15.74
N VAL A 174 -13.32 3.06 -15.11
CA VAL A 174 -13.28 2.36 -13.82
C VAL A 174 -14.06 1.06 -13.96
N ASP A 175 -13.40 -0.05 -13.72
CA ASP A 175 -13.98 -1.40 -13.70
C ASP A 175 -14.07 -1.88 -12.25
N LEU A 176 -15.26 -1.76 -11.65
CA LEU A 176 -15.48 -2.15 -10.25
C LEU A 176 -15.35 -3.67 -10.02
N PRO A 177 -15.91 -4.54 -10.88
CA PRO A 177 -15.70 -5.99 -10.79
C PRO A 177 -14.24 -6.41 -10.88
N ALA A 178 -13.50 -5.89 -11.87
CA ALA A 178 -12.06 -6.17 -12.03
C ALA A 178 -11.20 -5.43 -11.01
N ARG A 179 -11.77 -4.43 -10.32
CA ARG A 179 -11.07 -3.53 -9.38
C ARG A 179 -9.90 -2.79 -10.03
N GLU A 180 -10.15 -2.30 -11.25
CA GLU A 180 -9.16 -1.61 -12.07
C GLU A 180 -9.61 -0.19 -12.40
N CYS A 181 -8.64 0.71 -12.57
CA CYS A 181 -8.84 2.07 -13.05
C CYS A 181 -7.87 2.32 -14.21
N GLU A 182 -8.41 2.65 -15.37
CA GLU A 182 -7.63 3.05 -16.53
C GLU A 182 -7.52 4.57 -16.55
N LEU A 183 -6.31 5.03 -16.77
CA LEU A 183 -5.98 6.46 -16.82
C LEU A 183 -5.36 6.78 -18.17
N VAL A 184 -5.61 7.97 -18.66
CA VAL A 184 -4.94 8.53 -19.84
C VAL A 184 -4.08 9.71 -19.39
N LEU A 185 -2.87 9.82 -19.93
CA LEU A 185 -1.98 10.92 -19.61
C LEU A 185 -2.55 12.23 -20.13
N ASP A 186 -2.66 13.26 -19.27
CA ASP A 186 -3.03 14.60 -19.70
C ASP A 186 -1.81 15.33 -20.26
N GLU A 187 -1.68 15.33 -21.57
CA GLU A 187 -0.58 15.99 -22.28
C GLU A 187 -0.74 17.53 -22.42
N ALA A 188 -1.90 18.05 -22.08
CA ALA A 188 -2.17 19.51 -22.21
C ALA A 188 -1.39 20.35 -21.18
N GLY A 189 -0.67 19.72 -20.23
CA GLY A 189 0.13 20.35 -19.19
C GLY A 189 -0.72 21.08 -18.12
N PRO A 190 -0.12 21.42 -16.97
CA PRO A 190 -0.83 22.11 -15.92
C PRO A 190 -1.24 23.51 -16.43
N ARG A 191 -2.52 23.75 -16.63
CA ARG A 191 -3.01 25.12 -16.60
C ARG A 191 -2.67 25.64 -15.23
N ARG A 192 -1.68 26.53 -15.11
CA ARG A 192 -1.35 27.24 -13.87
C ARG A 192 -2.66 27.69 -13.24
N GLY A 193 -3.05 27.00 -12.16
CA GLY A 193 -4.26 27.27 -11.42
C GLY A 193 -4.29 28.72 -11.01
N ARG A 194 -5.36 29.42 -11.29
CA ARG A 194 -5.69 30.68 -10.65
C ARG A 194 -5.60 30.42 -9.15
N GLU A 195 -4.63 31.02 -8.50
CA GLU A 195 -4.59 31.17 -7.05
C GLU A 195 -5.97 31.68 -6.59
N HIS A 196 -6.69 30.83 -5.87
CA HIS A 196 -7.84 31.28 -5.09
C HIS A 196 -7.27 32.22 -4.01
N ARG A 197 -7.29 33.53 -4.29
CA ARG A 197 -7.16 34.57 -3.26
C ARG A 197 -8.15 34.22 -2.16
N ARG A 198 -7.66 33.69 -1.06
CA ARG A 198 -8.40 33.62 0.19
C ARG A 198 -8.73 35.05 0.58
N GLN A 199 -9.97 35.48 0.35
CA GLN A 199 -10.51 36.68 0.95
C GLN A 199 -10.54 36.45 2.46
N GLY A 200 -9.76 37.25 3.18
CA GLY A 200 -9.69 37.26 4.63
C GLY A 200 -11.05 37.61 5.22
N TRP A 201 -11.43 36.87 6.21
CA TRP A 201 -12.48 37.23 7.14
C TRP A 201 -11.90 38.26 8.12
N ARG A 202 -12.52 39.46 8.13
CA ARG A 202 -12.43 40.42 9.24
C ARG A 202 -13.52 40.13 10.24
#